data_4da322b0a9bff1e87a25cec9ea751f5f
#
_entry.id   4da322b0a9bff1e87a25cec9ea751f5f
#
_cell.length_a   1.000
_cell.length_b   1.000
_cell.length_c   1.000
_cell.angle_alpha   90.00
_cell.angle_beta   90.00
_cell.angle_gamma   90.00
#
_symmetry.space_group_name_H-M   'P 1'
#
loop_
_entity.id
_entity.type
_entity.pdbx_description
1 polymer ?
#
loop_
_entity_poly.entity_id
_entity_poly.type
_entity_poly.pdbx_seq_one_letter_code
_entity_poly.pdbx_strand_id
1 'polypeptide(L)'
;KTWEKVKPKGDLRGLPTAIVYNTKVSRPITPVYDLMNEPNVTDDRLRAAVNYLFEAVTFRPPTKKESEDYLLIVKDSIDKVGKENGAFMGLSAIFLDRDALFRTELVESGKPDQHGRAMLQDWELGLAVNHALSYLRPDDTLRKAIVEGRMNTREDVKREVTRMLADDSIRKPRVLRFFRDFFDYDLGGYICKDNAALASTGVSARGTSHYRAMFDATASTDRLIELILQKDKNVLKELLTTQQVVATGTDKSYFGKKNSKEEREVAGLAAKKAAEES
;
A
#
# COMPACT_ATOMS: atom_id res chain seq x y z
N LYS A 1 21.81 -10.86 8.22
CA LYS A 1 21.99 -9.41 8.40
C LYS A 1 20.77 -8.86 9.09
N THR A 2 20.94 -8.21 10.23
CA THR A 2 19.81 -7.65 10.96
C THR A 2 19.34 -6.34 10.31
N TRP A 3 18.04 -6.06 10.36
CA TRP A 3 17.44 -4.83 9.90
C TRP A 3 18.15 -3.56 10.37
N GLU A 4 18.64 -3.57 11.59
CA GLU A 4 19.35 -2.44 12.18
C GLU A 4 20.65 -2.08 11.42
N LYS A 5 21.23 -3.01 10.70
CA LYS A 5 22.41 -2.78 9.84
C LYS A 5 22.04 -2.30 8.43
N VAL A 6 20.78 -2.44 8.05
CA VAL A 6 20.27 -2.05 6.73
C VAL A 6 19.12 -1.07 6.94
N LYS A 7 19.39 0.04 7.65
CA LYS A 7 18.42 1.12 7.72
C LYS A 7 18.16 1.65 6.32
N PRO A 8 16.93 1.59 5.81
CA PRO A 8 16.63 2.19 4.54
C PRO A 8 16.92 3.68 4.65
N LYS A 9 17.74 4.19 3.75
CA LYS A 9 17.95 5.63 3.60
C LYS A 9 16.79 6.18 2.79
N GLY A 10 15.90 6.86 3.46
CA GLY A 10 14.84 7.61 2.80
C GLY A 10 13.46 7.02 2.97
N ASP A 11 12.51 7.86 2.75
CA ASP A 11 11.10 7.50 2.66
C ASP A 11 10.90 6.62 1.43
N LEU A 12 10.32 5.49 1.65
CA LEU A 12 10.13 4.47 0.67
C LEU A 12 8.72 4.55 0.07
N ARG A 13 8.11 5.74 0.16
CA ARG A 13 6.89 6.10 -0.56
C ARG A 13 5.75 5.14 -0.35
N GLY A 14 5.62 4.74 0.89
CA GLY A 14 4.54 3.87 1.26
C GLY A 14 4.64 2.44 0.78
N LEU A 15 5.70 2.10 0.07
CA LEU A 15 6.05 0.72 -0.17
C LEU A 15 7.14 0.31 0.80
N PRO A 16 7.03 -0.84 1.46
CA PRO A 16 8.13 -1.40 2.21
C PRO A 16 9.25 -1.70 1.20
N THR A 17 10.21 -0.82 1.10
CA THR A 17 11.33 -0.99 0.16
C THR A 17 12.43 -1.84 0.74
N ALA A 18 12.36 -2.15 2.00
CA ALA A 18 13.24 -3.16 2.52
C ALA A 18 12.40 -4.41 2.73
N ILE A 19 12.74 -5.43 2.01
CA ILE A 19 12.45 -6.77 2.44
C ILE A 19 13.27 -6.96 3.70
N VAL A 20 12.60 -6.87 4.80
CA VAL A 20 13.25 -6.99 6.09
C VAL A 20 13.46 -8.45 6.38
N TYR A 21 14.67 -8.91 6.22
CA TYR A 21 15.09 -10.21 6.70
C TYR A 21 15.35 -10.22 8.22
N ASN A 22 14.51 -9.55 8.98
CA ASN A 22 14.60 -9.62 10.41
C ASN A 22 13.41 -10.43 10.92
N THR A 23 13.66 -11.68 11.24
CA THR A 23 12.64 -12.61 11.76
C THR A 23 11.99 -12.14 13.07
N LYS A 24 12.62 -11.23 13.80
CA LYS A 24 12.03 -10.62 14.99
C LYS A 24 10.96 -9.57 14.66
N VAL A 25 11.06 -8.94 13.50
CA VAL A 25 10.14 -7.89 13.04
C VAL A 25 9.23 -8.39 11.94
N SER A 26 9.72 -9.29 11.09
CA SER A 26 8.98 -9.83 9.93
C SER A 26 8.26 -11.12 10.26
N ARG A 27 7.55 -11.16 11.38
CA ARG A 27 6.70 -12.31 11.73
C ARG A 27 5.84 -12.85 10.58
N PRO A 28 5.41 -12.02 9.64
CA PRO A 28 4.58 -12.48 8.54
C PRO A 28 5.16 -13.63 7.70
N ILE A 29 6.45 -13.68 7.47
CA ILE A 29 7.06 -14.75 6.66
C ILE A 29 7.62 -15.91 7.49
N THR A 30 7.39 -15.90 8.81
CA THR A 30 7.94 -16.91 9.72
C THR A 30 7.65 -18.34 9.28
N PRO A 31 6.42 -18.73 8.90
CA PRO A 31 6.16 -20.11 8.48
C PRO A 31 6.99 -20.55 7.28
N VAL A 32 7.20 -19.66 6.31
CA VAL A 32 8.05 -19.95 5.13
C VAL A 32 9.52 -20.01 5.54
N TYR A 33 9.95 -19.08 6.38
CA TYR A 33 11.32 -19.06 6.90
C TYR A 33 11.64 -20.33 7.72
N ASP A 34 10.73 -20.74 8.60
CA ASP A 34 10.89 -21.94 9.43
C ASP A 34 10.94 -23.19 8.54
N LEU A 35 10.11 -23.28 7.52
CA LEU A 35 10.17 -24.36 6.54
C LEU A 35 11.55 -24.45 5.87
N MET A 36 12.11 -23.30 5.46
CA MET A 36 13.38 -23.26 4.73
C MET A 36 14.58 -23.59 5.62
N ASN A 37 14.57 -23.19 6.89
CA ASN A 37 15.72 -23.29 7.77
C ASN A 37 15.72 -24.51 8.71
N GLU A 38 14.57 -25.09 8.97
CA GLU A 38 14.48 -26.26 9.82
C GLU A 38 14.88 -27.55 9.05
N PRO A 39 15.67 -28.46 9.65
CA PRO A 39 16.13 -29.66 8.95
C PRO A 39 15.00 -30.62 8.59
N ASN A 40 13.99 -30.70 9.44
CA ASN A 40 12.87 -31.62 9.27
C ASN A 40 11.68 -30.94 8.58
N VAL A 41 11.32 -31.45 7.42
CA VAL A 41 10.11 -31.08 6.68
C VAL A 41 8.95 -31.94 7.18
N THR A 42 8.02 -31.33 7.92
CA THR A 42 6.78 -31.99 8.35
C THR A 42 5.59 -31.44 7.58
N ASP A 43 4.53 -32.24 7.47
CA ASP A 43 3.28 -31.80 6.84
C ASP A 43 2.70 -30.53 7.47
N ASP A 44 2.79 -30.43 8.79
CA ASP A 44 2.28 -29.25 9.50
C ASP A 44 3.06 -27.97 9.13
N ARG A 45 4.37 -28.07 8.99
CA ARG A 45 5.20 -26.94 8.56
C ARG A 45 4.94 -26.56 7.11
N LEU A 46 4.81 -27.55 6.23
CA LEU A 46 4.44 -27.31 4.83
C LEU A 46 3.08 -26.64 4.74
N ARG A 47 2.10 -27.16 5.46
CA ARG A 47 0.74 -26.60 5.50
C ARG A 47 0.73 -25.18 6.08
N ALA A 48 1.49 -24.92 7.13
CA ALA A 48 1.62 -23.59 7.69
C ALA A 48 2.22 -22.60 6.70
N ALA A 49 3.27 -23.00 5.97
CA ALA A 49 3.91 -22.17 4.96
C ALA A 49 2.98 -21.90 3.76
N VAL A 50 2.30 -22.94 3.27
CA VAL A 50 1.31 -22.85 2.17
C VAL A 50 0.18 -21.91 2.57
N ASN A 51 -0.47 -22.14 3.69
CA ASN A 51 -1.62 -21.35 4.12
C ASN A 51 -1.25 -19.90 4.36
N TYR A 52 -0.10 -19.68 4.99
CA TYR A 52 0.41 -18.33 5.21
C TYR A 52 0.67 -17.60 3.89
N LEU A 53 1.41 -18.23 2.96
CA LEU A 53 1.76 -17.59 1.70
C LEU A 53 0.52 -17.37 0.83
N PHE A 54 -0.39 -18.35 0.78
CA PHE A 54 -1.65 -18.23 0.06
C PHE A 54 -2.44 -17.00 0.56
N GLU A 55 -2.64 -16.90 1.87
CA GLU A 55 -3.33 -15.76 2.45
C GLU A 55 -2.60 -14.42 2.23
N ALA A 56 -1.28 -14.42 2.25
CA ALA A 56 -0.48 -13.22 2.00
C ALA A 56 -0.62 -12.71 0.57
N VAL A 57 -0.82 -13.62 -0.40
CA VAL A 57 -0.88 -13.31 -1.83
C VAL A 57 -2.32 -13.03 -2.29
N THR A 58 -3.29 -13.83 -1.83
CA THR A 58 -4.70 -13.72 -2.26
C THR A 58 -5.55 -12.86 -1.33
N PHE A 59 -5.02 -12.48 -0.17
CA PHE A 59 -5.69 -11.73 0.91
C PHE A 59 -6.88 -12.47 1.55
N ARG A 60 -7.07 -13.74 1.26
CA ARG A 60 -8.03 -14.62 1.91
C ARG A 60 -7.37 -15.92 2.36
N PRO A 61 -7.92 -16.62 3.36
CA PRO A 61 -7.42 -17.94 3.70
C PRO A 61 -7.72 -18.93 2.54
N PRO A 62 -6.88 -19.96 2.36
CA PRO A 62 -7.19 -21.05 1.43
C PRO A 62 -8.38 -21.85 1.93
N THR A 63 -9.17 -22.37 1.02
CA THR A 63 -10.10 -23.45 1.33
C THR A 63 -9.33 -24.72 1.70
N LYS A 64 -10.02 -25.68 2.30
CA LYS A 64 -9.39 -26.97 2.63
C LYS A 64 -8.79 -27.64 1.41
N LYS A 65 -9.52 -27.60 0.29
CA LYS A 65 -9.06 -28.19 -0.99
C LYS A 65 -7.81 -27.47 -1.51
N GLU A 66 -7.81 -26.15 -1.57
CA GLU A 66 -6.64 -25.35 -2.02
C GLU A 66 -5.41 -25.61 -1.14
N SER A 67 -5.59 -25.63 0.18
CA SER A 67 -4.51 -25.97 1.11
C SER A 67 -3.91 -27.34 0.86
N GLU A 68 -4.74 -28.35 0.54
CA GLU A 68 -4.30 -29.71 0.25
C GLU A 68 -3.66 -29.80 -1.14
N ASP A 69 -4.23 -29.18 -2.16
CA ASP A 69 -3.69 -29.19 -3.53
C ASP A 69 -2.29 -28.54 -3.56
N TYR A 70 -2.10 -27.38 -2.93
CA TYR A 70 -0.78 -26.72 -2.85
C TYR A 70 0.20 -27.50 -1.97
N LEU A 71 -0.27 -28.13 -0.90
CA LEU A 71 0.58 -29.01 -0.10
C LEU A 71 1.16 -30.16 -0.95
N LEU A 72 0.34 -30.78 -1.79
CA LEU A 72 0.77 -31.84 -2.70
C LEU A 72 1.79 -31.33 -3.73
N ILE A 73 1.55 -30.14 -4.31
CA ILE A 73 2.48 -29.51 -5.25
C ILE A 73 3.84 -29.26 -4.60
N VAL A 74 3.86 -28.74 -3.36
CA VAL A 74 5.11 -28.48 -2.65
C VAL A 74 5.85 -29.78 -2.33
N LYS A 75 5.14 -30.82 -1.86
CA LYS A 75 5.72 -32.13 -1.58
C LYS A 75 6.34 -32.78 -2.83
N ASP A 76 5.56 -32.85 -3.91
CA ASP A 76 6.03 -33.40 -5.18
C ASP A 76 7.26 -32.66 -5.72
N SER A 77 7.29 -31.33 -5.55
CA SER A 77 8.45 -30.53 -5.93
C SER A 77 9.67 -30.82 -5.06
N ILE A 78 9.50 -30.99 -3.75
CA ILE A 78 10.57 -31.36 -2.82
C ILE A 78 11.14 -32.72 -3.14
N ASP A 79 10.28 -33.68 -3.43
CA ASP A 79 10.70 -35.05 -3.77
C ASP A 79 11.51 -35.10 -5.07
N LYS A 80 11.18 -34.25 -6.05
CA LYS A 80 11.84 -34.19 -7.35
C LYS A 80 13.19 -33.46 -7.37
N VAL A 81 13.27 -32.33 -6.68
CA VAL A 81 14.44 -31.42 -6.81
C VAL A 81 15.09 -31.05 -5.46
N GLY A 82 14.71 -31.74 -4.41
CA GLY A 82 15.23 -31.50 -3.06
C GLY A 82 14.51 -30.39 -2.31
N LYS A 83 14.74 -30.32 -1.01
CA LYS A 83 14.01 -29.47 -0.07
C LYS A 83 14.00 -27.98 -0.47
N GLU A 84 15.19 -27.41 -0.67
CA GLU A 84 15.31 -25.97 -0.89
C GLU A 84 14.67 -25.52 -2.21
N ASN A 85 15.07 -26.15 -3.31
CA ASN A 85 14.54 -25.83 -4.64
C ASN A 85 13.09 -26.22 -4.76
N GLY A 86 12.69 -27.38 -4.24
CA GLY A 86 11.33 -27.89 -4.31
C GLY A 86 10.36 -27.04 -3.50
N ALA A 87 10.74 -26.63 -2.28
CA ALA A 87 9.92 -25.71 -1.49
C ALA A 87 9.77 -24.36 -2.19
N PHE A 88 10.86 -23.81 -2.74
CA PHE A 88 10.79 -22.57 -3.50
C PHE A 88 9.88 -22.67 -4.72
N MET A 89 10.04 -23.71 -5.55
CA MET A 89 9.23 -23.93 -6.75
C MET A 89 7.76 -24.15 -6.40
N GLY A 90 7.49 -25.06 -5.46
CA GLY A 90 6.13 -25.41 -5.08
C GLY A 90 5.38 -24.24 -4.44
N LEU A 91 6.01 -23.48 -3.56
CA LEU A 91 5.42 -22.28 -2.97
C LEU A 91 5.23 -21.17 -4.02
N SER A 92 6.13 -21.06 -5.00
CA SER A 92 6.00 -20.09 -6.08
C SER A 92 4.76 -20.33 -6.96
N ALA A 93 4.24 -21.55 -7.01
CA ALA A 93 3.00 -21.84 -7.72
C ALA A 93 1.79 -21.05 -7.20
N ILE A 94 1.80 -20.67 -5.91
CA ILE A 94 0.73 -19.86 -5.29
C ILE A 94 0.61 -18.48 -5.95
N PHE A 95 1.72 -17.90 -6.42
CA PHE A 95 1.69 -16.62 -7.13
C PHE A 95 1.03 -16.69 -8.52
N LEU A 96 0.83 -17.91 -9.03
CA LEU A 96 0.13 -18.16 -10.27
C LEU A 96 -1.35 -18.52 -10.06
N ASP A 97 -1.80 -18.50 -8.81
CA ASP A 97 -3.21 -18.70 -8.50
C ASP A 97 -4.07 -17.61 -9.17
N ARG A 98 -5.28 -18.00 -9.58
CA ARG A 98 -6.23 -17.07 -10.21
C ARG A 98 -6.48 -15.83 -9.35
N ASP A 99 -6.70 -16.04 -8.05
CA ASP A 99 -7.02 -14.97 -7.11
C ASP A 99 -5.79 -14.10 -6.73
N ALA A 100 -4.58 -14.61 -7.02
CA ALA A 100 -3.35 -13.85 -6.90
C ALA A 100 -3.11 -12.92 -8.10
N LEU A 101 -3.50 -13.36 -9.30
CA LEU A 101 -3.23 -12.66 -10.56
C LEU A 101 -4.38 -11.73 -10.97
N PHE A 102 -5.61 -12.08 -10.61
CA PHE A 102 -6.80 -11.40 -11.06
C PHE A 102 -7.70 -11.03 -9.88
N ARG A 103 -8.35 -9.90 -9.99
CA ARG A 103 -9.48 -9.57 -9.13
C ARG A 103 -10.69 -10.35 -9.64
N THR A 104 -11.06 -11.39 -8.92
CA THR A 104 -12.20 -12.22 -9.27
C THR A 104 -13.48 -11.69 -8.61
N GLU A 105 -14.52 -11.51 -9.41
CA GLU A 105 -15.86 -11.10 -8.99
C GLU A 105 -16.85 -11.98 -9.75
N LEU A 106 -16.92 -13.27 -9.37
CA LEU A 106 -17.64 -14.30 -10.13
C LEU A 106 -19.06 -14.53 -9.63
N VAL A 107 -19.40 -13.97 -8.45
CA VAL A 107 -20.73 -14.13 -7.85
C VAL A 107 -21.10 -15.60 -7.64
N GLU A 108 -20.20 -16.36 -7.04
CA GLU A 108 -20.35 -17.82 -6.89
C GLU A 108 -21.62 -18.23 -6.13
N SER A 109 -22.15 -17.36 -5.26
CA SER A 109 -23.30 -17.65 -4.40
C SER A 109 -24.53 -16.76 -4.66
N GLY A 110 -24.41 -15.72 -5.49
CA GLY A 110 -25.49 -14.76 -5.70
C GLY A 110 -26.51 -15.18 -6.75
N LYS A 111 -27.80 -14.94 -6.48
CA LYS A 111 -28.83 -15.05 -7.50
C LYS A 111 -28.93 -13.74 -8.28
N PRO A 112 -28.89 -13.78 -9.62
CA PRO A 112 -29.02 -12.59 -10.42
C PRO A 112 -30.41 -11.97 -10.31
N ASP A 113 -30.46 -10.63 -10.32
CA ASP A 113 -31.71 -9.86 -10.40
C ASP A 113 -32.29 -9.90 -11.83
N GLN A 114 -33.39 -9.18 -12.04
CA GLN A 114 -34.06 -9.07 -13.34
C GLN A 114 -33.17 -8.45 -14.45
N HIS A 115 -32.05 -7.84 -14.10
CA HIS A 115 -31.09 -7.25 -15.02
C HIS A 115 -29.82 -8.09 -15.16
N GLY A 116 -29.81 -9.31 -14.64
CA GLY A 116 -28.65 -10.19 -14.66
C GLY A 116 -27.51 -9.79 -13.71
N ARG A 117 -27.78 -8.89 -12.73
CA ARG A 117 -26.79 -8.43 -11.74
C ARG A 117 -26.99 -9.20 -10.46
N ALA A 118 -25.92 -9.63 -9.86
CA ALA A 118 -25.96 -10.26 -8.55
C ALA A 118 -25.00 -9.54 -7.58
N MET A 119 -25.35 -9.57 -6.30
CA MET A 119 -24.53 -8.97 -5.25
C MET A 119 -23.35 -9.88 -4.93
N LEU A 120 -22.15 -9.30 -4.94
CA LEU A 120 -20.99 -9.98 -4.38
C LEU A 120 -21.19 -10.27 -2.89
N GLN A 121 -20.62 -11.33 -2.40
CA GLN A 121 -20.78 -11.78 -1.01
C GLN A 121 -19.43 -12.16 -0.41
N ASP A 122 -19.40 -12.22 0.92
CA ASP A 122 -18.27 -12.72 1.69
C ASP A 122 -16.92 -12.10 1.26
N TRP A 123 -15.97 -12.94 0.88
CA TRP A 123 -14.64 -12.52 0.49
C TRP A 123 -14.62 -11.69 -0.79
N GLU A 124 -15.43 -12.02 -1.78
CA GLU A 124 -15.50 -11.24 -3.03
C GLU A 124 -15.91 -9.78 -2.74
N LEU A 125 -16.97 -9.59 -1.94
CA LEU A 125 -17.44 -8.25 -1.57
C LEU A 125 -16.44 -7.52 -0.69
N GLY A 126 -15.89 -8.21 0.31
CA GLY A 126 -14.89 -7.64 1.21
C GLY A 126 -13.63 -7.20 0.50
N LEU A 127 -13.11 -8.04 -0.40
CA LEU A 127 -11.94 -7.69 -1.23
C LEU A 127 -12.27 -6.58 -2.24
N ALA A 128 -13.48 -6.57 -2.81
CA ALA A 128 -13.91 -5.48 -3.70
C ALA A 128 -13.90 -4.13 -2.98
N VAL A 129 -14.44 -4.06 -1.76
CA VAL A 129 -14.40 -2.86 -0.90
C VAL A 129 -12.96 -2.47 -0.57
N ASN A 130 -12.17 -3.44 -0.14
CA ASN A 130 -10.76 -3.20 0.19
C ASN A 130 -9.99 -2.66 -1.02
N HIS A 131 -10.13 -3.27 -2.20
CA HIS A 131 -9.46 -2.86 -3.42
C HIS A 131 -9.93 -1.49 -3.95
N ALA A 132 -11.14 -1.08 -3.62
CA ALA A 132 -11.62 0.25 -3.97
C ALA A 132 -10.89 1.38 -3.23
N LEU A 133 -10.39 1.11 -2.04
CA LEU A 133 -9.73 2.09 -1.18
C LEU A 133 -8.21 1.85 -1.05
N SER A 134 -7.78 0.60 -1.15
CA SER A 134 -6.41 0.18 -0.86
C SER A 134 -5.94 -0.90 -1.83
N TYR A 135 -4.60 -1.02 -2.00
CA TYR A 135 -3.94 -2.18 -2.61
C TYR A 135 -3.38 -3.13 -1.55
N LEU A 136 -3.54 -2.76 -0.29
CA LEU A 136 -2.96 -3.47 0.83
C LEU A 136 -3.90 -4.58 1.28
N ARG A 137 -3.36 -5.47 2.11
CA ARG A 137 -4.17 -6.49 2.79
C ARG A 137 -5.33 -5.83 3.54
N PRO A 138 -6.53 -6.45 3.55
CA PRO A 138 -7.63 -6.00 4.39
C PRO A 138 -7.21 -5.85 5.85
N ASP A 139 -7.65 -4.79 6.51
CA ASP A 139 -7.43 -4.63 7.95
C ASP A 139 -8.19 -5.70 8.75
N ASP A 140 -7.77 -5.93 9.98
CA ASP A 140 -8.30 -7.02 10.81
C ASP A 140 -9.82 -6.87 11.08
N THR A 141 -10.34 -5.64 11.13
CA THR A 141 -11.77 -5.38 11.32
C THR A 141 -12.59 -5.81 10.11
N LEU A 142 -12.15 -5.42 8.90
CA LEU A 142 -12.79 -5.85 7.66
C LEU A 142 -12.71 -7.37 7.49
N ARG A 143 -11.52 -7.94 7.75
CA ARG A 143 -11.32 -9.38 7.70
C ARG A 143 -12.25 -10.12 8.65
N LYS A 144 -12.38 -9.64 9.89
CA LYS A 144 -13.33 -10.19 10.86
C LYS A 144 -14.78 -10.08 10.39
N ALA A 145 -15.15 -8.94 9.82
CA ALA A 145 -16.50 -8.75 9.28
C ALA A 145 -16.82 -9.75 8.15
N ILE A 146 -15.84 -10.05 7.28
CA ILE A 146 -15.99 -11.05 6.22
C ILE A 146 -16.21 -12.45 6.83
N VAL A 147 -15.32 -12.86 7.73
CA VAL A 147 -15.37 -14.20 8.37
C VAL A 147 -16.68 -14.42 9.16
N GLU A 148 -17.21 -13.36 9.75
CA GLU A 148 -18.48 -13.39 10.50
C GLU A 148 -19.72 -13.26 9.61
N GLY A 149 -19.59 -13.27 8.28
CA GLY A 149 -20.72 -13.15 7.35
C GLY A 149 -21.40 -11.79 7.36
N ARG A 150 -20.67 -10.73 7.71
CA ARG A 150 -21.16 -9.34 7.77
C ARG A 150 -20.69 -8.49 6.58
N MET A 151 -20.45 -9.13 5.43
CA MET A 151 -20.09 -8.51 4.16
C MET A 151 -20.94 -9.07 3.02
N ASN A 152 -22.29 -8.89 3.12
CA ASN A 152 -23.23 -9.48 2.20
C ASN A 152 -24.29 -8.49 1.69
N THR A 153 -24.35 -7.29 2.25
CA THR A 153 -25.39 -6.30 1.96
C THR A 153 -24.78 -4.93 1.60
N ARG A 154 -25.61 -4.07 1.02
CA ARG A 154 -25.25 -2.68 0.75
C ARG A 154 -24.96 -1.91 2.04
N GLU A 155 -25.69 -2.21 3.09
CA GLU A 155 -25.54 -1.62 4.43
C GLU A 155 -24.19 -2.00 5.03
N ASP A 156 -23.75 -3.24 4.83
CA ASP A 156 -22.44 -3.71 5.24
C ASP A 156 -21.33 -2.93 4.52
N VAL A 157 -21.46 -2.78 3.20
CA VAL A 157 -20.51 -1.99 2.40
C VAL A 157 -20.46 -0.55 2.92
N LYS A 158 -21.61 0.08 3.14
CA LYS A 158 -21.67 1.46 3.63
C LYS A 158 -20.98 1.59 4.99
N ARG A 159 -21.23 0.66 5.89
CA ARG A 159 -20.61 0.63 7.24
C ARG A 159 -19.10 0.56 7.14
N GLU A 160 -18.58 -0.42 6.39
CA GLU A 160 -17.14 -0.64 6.30
C GLU A 160 -16.42 0.47 5.53
N VAL A 161 -16.98 0.96 4.43
CA VAL A 161 -16.41 2.11 3.71
C VAL A 161 -16.36 3.35 4.59
N THR A 162 -17.45 3.66 5.31
CA THR A 162 -17.48 4.80 6.23
C THR A 162 -16.42 4.67 7.33
N ARG A 163 -16.29 3.48 7.93
CA ARG A 163 -15.27 3.19 8.93
C ARG A 163 -13.86 3.37 8.36
N MET A 164 -13.59 2.73 7.21
CA MET A 164 -12.26 2.78 6.59
C MET A 164 -11.87 4.19 6.16
N LEU A 165 -12.81 5.00 5.70
CA LEU A 165 -12.55 6.39 5.34
C LEU A 165 -12.26 7.26 6.57
N ALA A 166 -12.96 7.02 7.67
CA ALA A 166 -12.80 7.77 8.91
C ALA A 166 -11.54 7.39 9.71
N ASP A 167 -10.99 6.21 9.50
CA ASP A 167 -9.81 5.72 10.25
C ASP A 167 -8.51 6.15 9.56
N ASP A 168 -7.79 7.09 10.17
CA ASP A 168 -6.52 7.60 9.67
C ASP A 168 -5.38 6.58 9.77
N SER A 169 -5.52 5.53 10.58
CA SER A 169 -4.55 4.44 10.65
C SER A 169 -4.60 3.52 9.42
N ILE A 170 -5.73 3.50 8.71
CA ILE A 170 -5.90 2.73 7.48
C ILE A 170 -5.37 3.52 6.29
N ARG A 171 -4.37 2.95 5.62
CA ARG A 171 -3.81 3.55 4.42
C ARG A 171 -4.75 3.37 3.23
N LYS A 172 -5.01 4.48 2.53
CA LYS A 172 -5.94 4.56 1.40
C LYS A 172 -5.22 5.00 0.10
N PRO A 173 -4.21 4.24 -0.37
CA PRO A 173 -3.37 4.66 -1.50
C PRO A 173 -4.16 4.84 -2.81
N ARG A 174 -5.31 4.19 -2.96
CA ARG A 174 -6.15 4.39 -4.14
C ARG A 174 -6.84 5.75 -4.18
N VAL A 175 -7.16 6.31 -3.03
CA VAL A 175 -7.69 7.68 -2.97
C VAL A 175 -6.64 8.67 -3.47
N LEU A 176 -5.39 8.53 -3.00
CA LEU A 176 -4.27 9.34 -3.50
C LEU A 176 -3.99 9.07 -4.98
N ARG A 177 -4.11 7.83 -5.43
CA ARG A 177 -3.94 7.47 -6.84
C ARG A 177 -4.92 8.20 -7.74
N PHE A 178 -6.18 8.34 -7.32
CA PHE A 178 -7.16 9.13 -8.04
C PHE A 178 -6.68 10.57 -8.25
N PHE A 179 -6.16 11.23 -7.21
CA PHE A 179 -5.67 12.60 -7.32
C PHE A 179 -4.40 12.69 -8.16
N ARG A 180 -3.51 11.73 -8.06
CA ARG A 180 -2.32 11.66 -8.92
C ARG A 180 -2.70 11.56 -10.38
N ASP A 181 -3.60 10.64 -10.72
CA ASP A 181 -4.07 10.45 -12.10
C ASP A 181 -4.89 11.63 -12.61
N PHE A 182 -5.61 12.35 -11.74
CA PHE A 182 -6.42 13.51 -12.12
C PHE A 182 -5.57 14.78 -12.33
N PHE A 183 -4.57 15.01 -11.49
CA PHE A 183 -3.74 16.20 -11.54
C PHE A 183 -2.37 15.99 -12.21
N ASP A 184 -2.02 14.77 -12.56
CA ASP A 184 -0.75 14.37 -13.19
C ASP A 184 0.52 14.85 -12.47
N TYR A 185 0.44 15.14 -11.15
CA TYR A 185 1.57 15.73 -10.43
C TYR A 185 2.72 14.74 -10.16
N ASP A 186 2.49 13.46 -10.23
CA ASP A 186 3.54 12.43 -10.13
C ASP A 186 4.37 12.33 -11.41
N LEU A 187 3.87 12.85 -12.54
CA LEU A 187 4.63 12.95 -13.79
C LEU A 187 5.75 13.98 -13.71
N GLY A 188 5.73 14.89 -12.74
CA GLY A 188 6.82 15.83 -12.48
C GLY A 188 8.20 15.18 -12.37
N GLY A 189 8.22 13.89 -11.98
CA GLY A 189 9.39 13.04 -11.96
C GLY A 189 10.04 12.74 -13.29
N TYR A 190 9.26 12.78 -14.34
CA TYR A 190 9.70 12.46 -15.71
C TYR A 190 10.02 13.70 -16.54
N ILE A 191 9.78 14.89 -16.00
CA ILE A 191 10.11 16.13 -16.68
C ILE A 191 11.62 16.33 -16.64
N CYS A 192 12.25 16.34 -17.82
CA CYS A 192 13.66 16.62 -17.97
C CYS A 192 13.96 18.04 -17.53
N LYS A 193 14.87 18.21 -16.59
CA LYS A 193 15.27 19.53 -16.09
C LYS A 193 16.72 19.82 -16.45
N ASP A 194 16.94 20.99 -17.03
CA ASP A 194 18.29 21.47 -17.32
C ASP A 194 19.07 21.69 -16.01
N ASN A 195 20.28 21.11 -15.94
CA ASN A 195 21.16 21.24 -14.79
C ASN A 195 21.59 22.69 -14.53
N ALA A 196 21.74 23.47 -15.58
CA ALA A 196 22.10 24.89 -15.46
C ALA A 196 20.93 25.69 -14.89
N ALA A 197 19.70 25.42 -15.36
CA ALA A 197 18.50 26.04 -14.81
C ALA A 197 18.29 25.67 -13.33
N LEU A 198 18.52 24.42 -12.96
CA LEU A 198 18.45 23.99 -11.55
C LEU A 198 19.53 24.67 -10.70
N ALA A 199 20.75 24.79 -11.20
CA ALA A 199 21.84 25.45 -10.50
C ALA A 199 21.53 26.94 -10.27
N SER A 200 20.87 27.61 -11.22
CA SER A 200 20.47 29.03 -11.10
C SER A 200 19.45 29.27 -9.97
N THR A 201 18.64 28.26 -9.64
CA THR A 201 17.72 28.30 -8.49
C THR A 201 18.43 27.97 -7.15
N GLY A 202 19.74 27.73 -7.17
CA GLY A 202 20.54 27.37 -6.01
C GLY A 202 20.36 25.91 -5.60
N VAL A 203 19.71 25.10 -6.41
CA VAL A 203 19.64 23.65 -6.24
C VAL A 203 20.94 23.04 -6.73
N SER A 204 21.75 22.54 -5.80
CA SER A 204 22.98 21.84 -6.18
C SER A 204 22.64 20.51 -6.84
N ALA A 205 23.01 20.38 -8.12
CA ALA A 205 22.95 19.11 -8.84
C ALA A 205 23.92 18.06 -8.28
N ARG A 206 24.85 18.46 -7.40
CA ARG A 206 25.82 17.57 -6.79
C ARG A 206 25.21 16.83 -5.59
N GLY A 207 24.87 15.57 -5.77
CA GLY A 207 24.59 14.63 -4.69
C GLY A 207 23.14 14.30 -4.39
N THR A 208 22.17 15.00 -4.98
CA THR A 208 20.77 14.59 -4.89
C THR A 208 20.30 14.18 -6.27
N SER A 209 19.99 12.94 -6.46
CA SER A 209 19.34 12.47 -7.68
C SER A 209 18.09 13.32 -7.91
N HIS A 210 17.93 13.89 -9.10
CA HIS A 210 16.70 14.57 -9.51
C HIS A 210 15.46 13.75 -9.18
N TYR A 211 15.56 12.45 -9.37
CA TYR A 211 14.53 11.50 -9.00
C TYR A 211 14.10 11.63 -7.55
N ARG A 212 15.03 11.77 -6.62
CA ARG A 212 14.68 11.86 -5.20
C ARG A 212 13.90 13.13 -4.87
N ALA A 213 14.34 14.28 -5.37
CA ALA A 213 13.65 15.55 -5.14
C ALA A 213 12.21 15.52 -5.67
N MET A 214 12.01 14.89 -6.83
CA MET A 214 10.70 14.78 -7.46
C MET A 214 9.77 13.83 -6.73
N PHE A 215 10.32 12.77 -6.21
CA PHE A 215 9.56 11.86 -5.38
C PHE A 215 9.20 12.47 -4.02
N ASP A 216 10.09 13.25 -3.46
CA ASP A 216 9.80 14.00 -2.23
C ASP A 216 8.69 15.05 -2.50
N ALA A 217 8.71 15.72 -3.67
CA ALA A 217 7.65 16.64 -4.09
C ALA A 217 6.29 15.93 -4.27
N THR A 218 6.26 14.75 -4.90
CA THR A 218 5.05 13.94 -5.00
C THR A 218 4.53 13.54 -3.61
N ALA A 219 5.42 13.10 -2.71
CA ALA A 219 5.04 12.74 -1.35
C ALA A 219 4.53 13.95 -0.54
N SER A 220 5.09 15.13 -0.77
CA SER A 220 4.63 16.38 -0.15
C SER A 220 3.23 16.76 -0.64
N THR A 221 2.97 16.60 -1.93
CA THR A 221 1.65 16.84 -2.52
C THR A 221 0.62 15.82 -2.03
N ASP A 222 0.97 14.53 -1.98
CA ASP A 222 0.14 13.50 -1.38
C ASP A 222 -0.27 13.87 0.04
N ARG A 223 0.69 14.31 0.85
CA ARG A 223 0.44 14.69 2.25
C ARG A 223 -0.46 15.92 2.37
N LEU A 224 -0.30 16.90 1.49
CA LEU A 224 -1.20 18.05 1.43
C LEU A 224 -2.64 17.62 1.11
N ILE A 225 -2.80 16.77 0.10
CA ILE A 225 -4.12 16.22 -0.27
C ILE A 225 -4.73 15.45 0.91
N GLU A 226 -3.97 14.58 1.57
CA GLU A 226 -4.44 13.87 2.76
C GLU A 226 -4.93 14.82 3.85
N LEU A 227 -4.18 15.89 4.14
CA LEU A 227 -4.58 16.89 5.15
C LEU A 227 -5.86 17.64 4.79
N ILE A 228 -6.07 17.92 3.51
CA ILE A 228 -7.30 18.56 3.03
C ILE A 228 -8.48 17.59 3.15
N LEU A 229 -8.27 16.32 2.76
CA LEU A 229 -9.30 15.28 2.87
C LEU A 229 -9.69 15.00 4.33
N GLN A 230 -8.72 15.01 5.25
CA GLN A 230 -8.98 14.82 6.68
C GLN A 230 -9.88 15.91 7.29
N LYS A 231 -9.79 17.15 6.80
CA LYS A 231 -10.67 18.23 7.23
C LYS A 231 -12.11 18.07 6.74
N ASP A 232 -12.30 17.41 5.62
CA ASP A 232 -13.58 17.15 4.94
C ASP A 232 -14.50 18.40 4.81
N LYS A 233 -13.88 19.55 4.58
CA LYS A 233 -14.59 20.84 4.38
C LYS A 233 -14.14 21.48 3.09
N ASN A 234 -15.10 21.76 2.21
CA ASN A 234 -14.85 22.46 0.94
C ASN A 234 -13.65 21.87 0.16
N VAL A 235 -13.50 20.55 0.18
CA VAL A 235 -12.33 19.81 -0.31
C VAL A 235 -11.90 20.28 -1.69
N LEU A 236 -12.82 20.34 -2.65
CA LEU A 236 -12.50 20.75 -4.03
C LEU A 236 -11.99 22.19 -4.08
N LYS A 237 -12.64 23.09 -3.34
CA LYS A 237 -12.19 24.50 -3.27
C LYS A 237 -10.80 24.57 -2.66
N GLU A 238 -10.54 23.87 -1.54
CA GLU A 238 -9.23 23.84 -0.89
C GLU A 238 -8.15 23.27 -1.82
N LEU A 239 -8.42 22.17 -2.50
CA LEU A 239 -7.46 21.59 -3.45
C LEU A 239 -7.07 22.54 -4.58
N LEU A 240 -7.99 23.37 -5.05
CA LEU A 240 -7.76 24.30 -6.15
C LEU A 240 -7.19 25.66 -5.74
N THR A 241 -7.37 26.07 -4.47
CA THR A 241 -7.05 27.43 -4.04
C THR A 241 -6.09 27.51 -2.84
N THR A 242 -5.70 26.36 -2.25
CA THR A 242 -4.80 26.36 -1.10
C THR A 242 -3.44 26.99 -1.44
N GLN A 243 -2.94 27.80 -0.53
CA GLN A 243 -1.58 28.32 -0.57
C GLN A 243 -0.66 27.57 0.42
N GLN A 244 -1.18 26.53 1.07
CA GLN A 244 -0.40 25.71 1.98
C GLN A 244 0.52 24.77 1.19
N VAL A 245 1.68 24.52 1.72
CA VAL A 245 2.63 23.53 1.23
C VAL A 245 3.05 22.62 2.37
N VAL A 246 3.27 21.37 2.06
CA VAL A 246 3.84 20.40 3.00
C VAL A 246 5.24 20.06 2.53
N ALA A 247 6.23 20.26 3.39
CA ALA A 247 7.61 19.90 3.11
C ALA A 247 7.95 18.57 3.80
N THR A 248 8.38 17.58 3.03
CA THR A 248 8.82 16.28 3.52
C THR A 248 10.24 15.96 3.05
N GLY A 249 10.97 15.11 3.78
CA GLY A 249 12.26 14.62 3.34
C GLY A 249 13.28 15.72 3.01
N THR A 250 13.78 15.71 1.78
CA THR A 250 14.75 16.70 1.25
C THR A 250 14.16 18.09 1.12
N ASP A 251 12.84 18.22 0.96
CA ASP A 251 12.16 19.50 0.87
C ASP A 251 12.34 20.33 2.15
N LYS A 252 12.40 19.69 3.31
CA LYS A 252 12.71 20.40 4.57
C LYS A 252 14.05 21.10 4.52
N SER A 253 15.05 20.54 3.86
CA SER A 253 16.35 21.17 3.71
C SER A 253 16.32 22.29 2.67
N TYR A 254 15.46 22.15 1.66
CA TYR A 254 15.26 23.13 0.62
C TYR A 254 14.51 24.36 1.14
N PHE A 255 13.37 24.15 1.79
CA PHE A 255 12.58 25.24 2.39
C PHE A 255 13.16 25.74 3.72
N GLY A 256 13.88 24.91 4.46
CA GLY A 256 14.40 25.26 5.79
C GLY A 256 15.74 25.98 5.83
N LYS A 257 16.58 25.88 4.79
CA LYS A 257 17.94 26.46 4.79
C LYS A 257 18.08 27.78 4.09
N LYS A 258 17.08 28.21 3.33
CA LYS A 258 17.15 29.41 2.51
C LYS A 258 16.07 30.43 2.75
N ASN A 259 15.27 30.29 3.78
CA ASN A 259 14.39 31.39 4.13
C ASN A 259 15.27 32.53 4.61
N SER A 260 15.57 33.45 3.71
CA SER A 260 15.98 34.77 4.09
C SER A 260 14.97 35.29 5.12
N LYS A 261 15.40 36.24 5.97
CA LYS A 261 14.50 36.83 6.96
C LYS A 261 13.21 37.35 6.31
N GLU A 262 13.31 37.85 5.07
CA GLU A 262 12.22 38.36 4.23
C GLU A 262 11.21 37.25 3.79
N GLU A 263 11.66 36.04 3.41
CA GLU A 263 10.75 34.95 3.03
C GLU A 263 10.00 34.39 4.24
N ARG A 264 10.61 34.44 5.42
CA ARG A 264 9.91 34.08 6.69
C ARG A 264 8.87 35.13 7.06
N GLU A 265 9.13 36.42 6.80
CA GLU A 265 8.16 37.48 7.01
C GLU A 265 6.98 37.37 6.03
N VAL A 266 7.22 37.07 4.75
CA VAL A 266 6.16 36.87 3.75
C VAL A 266 5.30 35.64 4.09
N ALA A 267 5.89 34.51 4.48
CA ALA A 267 5.16 33.35 4.93
C ALA A 267 4.38 33.60 6.23
N GLY A 268 4.94 34.37 7.15
CA GLY A 268 4.28 34.80 8.38
C GLY A 268 3.13 35.78 8.16
N LEU A 269 3.25 36.67 7.19
CA LEU A 269 2.21 37.63 6.80
C LEU A 269 1.06 36.92 6.08
N ALA A 270 1.34 35.95 5.21
CA ALA A 270 0.32 35.13 4.54
C ALA A 270 -0.47 34.29 5.55
N ALA A 271 0.21 33.66 6.52
CA ALA A 271 -0.42 32.93 7.60
C ALA A 271 -1.28 33.82 8.54
N LYS A 272 -0.83 35.02 8.82
CA LYS A 272 -1.61 36.01 9.60
C LYS A 272 -2.86 36.50 8.87
N LYS A 273 -2.73 36.80 7.58
CA LYS A 273 -3.86 37.18 6.74
C LYS A 273 -4.93 36.11 6.64
N ALA A 274 -4.50 34.86 6.49
CA ALA A 274 -5.42 33.69 6.44
C ALA A 274 -6.12 33.45 7.80
N ALA A 275 -5.49 33.81 8.92
CA ALA A 275 -6.09 33.70 10.25
C ALA A 275 -7.03 34.87 10.58
N GLU A 276 -6.86 36.03 9.97
CA GLU A 276 -7.73 37.20 10.13
C GLU A 276 -8.97 37.17 9.23
N GLU A 277 -8.93 36.37 8.15
CA GLU A 277 -10.04 36.17 7.22
C GLU A 277 -10.90 34.91 7.55
N SER A 278 -10.58 34.19 8.59
CA SER A 278 -11.31 33.01 9.07
C SER A 278 -12.17 33.33 10.31
#